data_1ce8c1bd804b900e0edd6fd6c45563c8
#
_entry.id   1ce8c1bd804b900e0edd6fd6c45563c8
#
_cell.length_a   1.000
_cell.length_b   1.000
_cell.length_c   1.000
_cell.angle_alpha   90.00
_cell.angle_beta   90.00
_cell.angle_gamma   90.00
#
_symmetry.space_group_name_H-M   'P 1'
#
loop_
_entity.id
_entity.type
_entity.pdbx_description
1 polymer ?
#
loop_
_entity_poly.entity_id
_entity_poly.type
_entity_poly.pdbx_seq_one_letter_code
_entity_poly.pdbx_strand_id
1 'polypeptide(L)'
;MRQVLKWTAAAIAAGCITASLPFAVGHADDAALASPIFGVKIPAGYRDWKLIAVGEETGLDELRSVLGNATAVKAYQDGASPFPDGTVLVKLAWKRKPVAGLNGAFVTGPATTVQVMVKDSVKYAATGGWGFGRFVDGKPVDAAQHETCFACHEAHAKDQDFVFTHYAH
;
A
#
# COMPACT_ATOMS: atom_id res chain seq x y z
N MET A 1 -5.09 -77.63 -50.52
CA MET A 1 -4.93 -76.18 -50.62
C MET A 1 -5.43 -75.58 -49.31
N ARG A 2 -4.50 -75.20 -48.43
CA ARG A 2 -4.79 -74.60 -47.10
C ARG A 2 -4.63 -73.10 -47.19
N GLN A 3 -5.71 -72.33 -46.98
CA GLN A 3 -5.64 -70.90 -46.83
C GLN A 3 -5.28 -70.54 -45.39
N VAL A 4 -4.24 -69.77 -45.21
CA VAL A 4 -3.79 -69.27 -43.89
C VAL A 4 -4.38 -67.87 -43.70
N LEU A 5 -5.28 -67.75 -42.76
CA LEU A 5 -5.92 -66.49 -42.38
C LEU A 5 -4.96 -65.70 -41.44
N LYS A 6 -4.49 -64.52 -41.90
CA LYS A 6 -3.62 -63.64 -41.08
C LYS A 6 -4.51 -62.69 -40.29
N TRP A 7 -4.43 -62.79 -38.97
CA TRP A 7 -5.05 -61.85 -38.04
C TRP A 7 -4.09 -60.67 -37.81
N THR A 8 -4.48 -59.47 -38.17
CA THR A 8 -3.79 -58.23 -37.79
C THR A 8 -4.39 -57.71 -36.52
N ALA A 9 -3.62 -57.72 -35.45
CA ALA A 9 -4.00 -57.05 -34.17
C ALA A 9 -3.79 -55.56 -34.29
N ALA A 10 -4.83 -54.76 -34.15
CA ALA A 10 -4.77 -53.32 -34.02
C ALA A 10 -4.59 -52.95 -32.53
N ALA A 11 -3.44 -52.39 -32.19
CA ALA A 11 -3.17 -51.87 -30.85
C ALA A 11 -3.78 -50.49 -30.74
N ILE A 12 -4.79 -50.32 -29.87
CA ILE A 12 -5.38 -49.02 -29.48
C ILE A 12 -4.52 -48.44 -28.35
N ALA A 13 -3.74 -47.44 -28.65
CA ALA A 13 -3.03 -46.65 -27.63
C ALA A 13 -4.01 -45.65 -26.99
N ALA A 14 -4.43 -45.97 -25.76
CA ALA A 14 -5.17 -45.00 -24.94
C ALA A 14 -4.22 -43.94 -24.40
N GLY A 15 -4.23 -42.77 -25.01
CA GLY A 15 -3.52 -41.58 -24.51
C GLY A 15 -4.25 -40.98 -23.30
N CYS A 16 -3.69 -41.14 -22.09
CA CYS A 16 -4.12 -40.36 -20.92
C CYS A 16 -3.69 -38.89 -21.08
N ILE A 17 -4.64 -38.02 -21.43
CA ILE A 17 -4.43 -36.58 -21.37
C ILE A 17 -4.61 -36.18 -19.89
N THR A 18 -3.53 -36.00 -19.15
CA THR A 18 -3.54 -35.38 -17.83
C THR A 18 -3.70 -33.86 -18.03
N ALA A 19 -4.90 -33.35 -17.89
CA ALA A 19 -5.16 -31.92 -17.81
C ALA A 19 -4.61 -31.42 -16.47
N SER A 20 -3.41 -30.82 -16.48
CA SER A 20 -2.88 -30.04 -15.35
C SER A 20 -3.64 -28.71 -15.27
N LEU A 21 -4.57 -28.64 -14.32
CA LEU A 21 -5.18 -27.35 -13.93
C LEU A 21 -4.10 -26.51 -13.27
N PRO A 22 -3.90 -25.25 -13.67
CA PRO A 22 -3.01 -24.36 -12.94
C PRO A 22 -3.66 -24.09 -11.57
N PHE A 23 -2.99 -24.53 -10.51
CA PHE A 23 -3.34 -24.11 -9.16
C PHE A 23 -3.04 -22.60 -9.06
N ALA A 24 -4.09 -21.77 -9.01
CA ALA A 24 -3.98 -20.37 -8.65
C ALA A 24 -3.70 -20.28 -7.13
N VAL A 25 -2.43 -20.46 -6.76
CA VAL A 25 -1.95 -20.20 -5.40
C VAL A 25 -1.55 -18.73 -5.36
N GLY A 26 -2.31 -17.89 -4.67
CA GLY A 26 -1.85 -16.54 -4.43
C GLY A 26 -2.86 -15.47 -4.04
N HIS A 27 -4.15 -15.73 -3.94
CA HIS A 27 -5.11 -14.63 -3.71
C HIS A 27 -5.53 -14.42 -2.24
N ALA A 28 -5.38 -15.42 -1.36
CA ALA A 28 -5.79 -15.30 0.04
C ALA A 28 -4.80 -14.49 0.90
N ASP A 29 -3.49 -14.71 0.71
CA ASP A 29 -2.45 -13.97 1.46
C ASP A 29 -2.39 -12.49 1.06
N ASP A 30 -2.69 -12.19 -0.20
CA ASP A 30 -2.64 -10.85 -0.75
C ASP A 30 -3.80 -9.96 -0.25
N ALA A 31 -4.96 -10.54 0.00
CA ALA A 31 -6.11 -9.84 0.60
C ALA A 31 -5.90 -9.55 2.09
N ALA A 32 -5.22 -10.45 2.81
CA ALA A 32 -4.92 -10.29 4.23
C ALA A 32 -3.95 -9.13 4.53
N LEU A 33 -3.20 -8.66 3.51
CA LEU A 33 -2.27 -7.53 3.62
C LEU A 33 -2.88 -6.19 3.17
N ALA A 34 -4.15 -6.15 2.80
CA ALA A 34 -4.85 -4.95 2.42
C ALA A 34 -5.64 -4.34 3.59
N SER A 35 -5.72 -3.00 3.63
CA SER A 35 -6.56 -2.32 4.63
C SER A 35 -8.03 -2.71 4.47
N PRO A 36 -8.77 -2.99 5.57
CA PRO A 36 -10.08 -3.64 5.52
C PRO A 36 -11.17 -2.81 4.82
N ILE A 37 -11.11 -1.48 4.86
CA ILE A 37 -12.16 -0.61 4.27
C ILE A 37 -11.79 -0.21 2.85
N PHE A 38 -10.54 0.19 2.63
CA PHE A 38 -10.11 0.82 1.38
C PHE A 38 -9.38 -0.15 0.43
N GLY A 39 -8.97 -1.32 0.91
CA GLY A 39 -8.17 -2.25 0.12
C GLY A 39 -6.77 -1.73 -0.24
N VAL A 40 -6.28 -0.73 0.49
CA VAL A 40 -4.95 -0.16 0.29
C VAL A 40 -3.89 -1.09 0.88
N LYS A 41 -2.79 -1.27 0.17
CA LYS A 41 -1.63 -2.06 0.60
C LYS A 41 -0.41 -1.18 0.79
N ILE A 42 0.60 -1.68 1.52
CA ILE A 42 1.92 -1.05 1.53
C ILE A 42 2.55 -1.26 0.15
N PRO A 43 2.91 -0.18 -0.58
CA PRO A 43 3.50 -0.32 -1.91
C PRO A 43 4.89 -0.96 -1.84
N ALA A 44 5.21 -1.85 -2.78
CA ALA A 44 6.57 -2.37 -2.90
C ALA A 44 7.56 -1.23 -3.24
N GLY A 45 8.77 -1.31 -2.71
CA GLY A 45 9.85 -0.36 -3.00
C GLY A 45 9.62 1.08 -2.49
N TYR A 46 8.60 1.33 -1.68
CA TYR A 46 8.29 2.69 -1.19
C TYR A 46 9.45 3.35 -0.41
N ARG A 47 10.35 2.56 0.17
CA ARG A 47 11.49 3.09 0.92
C ARG A 47 12.52 3.81 0.05
N ASP A 48 12.49 3.56 -1.25
CA ASP A 48 13.37 4.21 -2.25
C ASP A 48 12.72 5.45 -2.87
N TRP A 49 11.50 5.80 -2.43
CA TRP A 49 10.78 6.98 -2.92
C TRP A 49 11.35 8.27 -2.34
N LYS A 50 11.07 9.37 -3.01
CA LYS A 50 11.54 10.68 -2.57
C LYS A 50 10.82 11.14 -1.31
N LEU A 51 11.59 11.79 -0.44
CA LEU A 51 11.07 12.48 0.72
C LEU A 51 10.20 13.67 0.26
N ILE A 52 8.99 13.74 0.77
CA ILE A 52 8.06 14.86 0.60
C ILE A 52 8.19 15.81 1.79
N ALA A 53 8.07 15.28 3.00
CA ALA A 53 8.07 16.08 4.22
C ALA A 53 8.56 15.28 5.43
N VAL A 54 9.00 16.02 6.44
CA VAL A 54 9.21 15.51 7.80
C VAL A 54 8.28 16.25 8.75
N GLY A 55 7.98 15.64 9.88
CA GLY A 55 7.12 16.24 10.89
C GLY A 55 7.31 15.61 12.24
N GLU A 56 6.80 16.27 13.24
CA GLU A 56 6.72 15.80 14.61
C GLU A 56 5.27 15.82 15.07
N GLU A 57 4.84 14.78 15.77
CA GLU A 57 3.55 14.71 16.46
C GLU A 57 3.82 14.57 17.95
N THR A 58 3.79 15.69 18.65
CA THR A 58 4.12 15.74 20.07
C THR A 58 3.13 14.97 20.94
N GLY A 59 1.84 14.99 20.56
CA GLY A 59 0.78 14.26 21.27
C GLY A 59 0.95 12.74 21.25
N LEU A 60 1.64 12.21 20.26
CA LEU A 60 1.96 10.78 20.12
C LEU A 60 3.42 10.45 20.43
N ASP A 61 4.23 11.47 20.69
CA ASP A 61 5.69 11.34 20.87
C ASP A 61 6.35 10.67 19.64
N GLU A 62 6.03 11.17 18.43
CA GLU A 62 6.47 10.59 17.17
C GLU A 62 7.24 11.57 16.30
N LEU A 63 8.32 11.08 15.68
CA LEU A 63 8.94 11.64 14.48
C LEU A 63 8.34 10.97 13.25
N ARG A 64 8.11 11.74 12.19
CA ARG A 64 7.42 11.29 10.97
C ARG A 64 8.18 11.72 9.73
N SER A 65 8.14 10.89 8.70
CA SER A 65 8.48 11.26 7.34
C SER A 65 7.39 10.83 6.37
N VAL A 66 7.19 11.60 5.31
CA VAL A 66 6.27 11.27 4.22
C VAL A 66 7.09 11.11 2.95
N LEU A 67 6.94 9.96 2.31
CA LEU A 67 7.54 9.63 1.02
C LEU A 67 6.44 9.68 -0.05
N GLY A 68 6.81 10.07 -1.27
CA GLY A 68 5.89 10.12 -2.40
C GLY A 68 6.43 9.35 -3.61
N ASN A 69 5.52 8.70 -4.34
CA ASN A 69 5.85 8.15 -5.65
C ASN A 69 6.14 9.27 -6.68
N ALA A 70 6.55 8.92 -7.88
CA ALA A 70 6.89 9.92 -8.91
C ALA A 70 5.73 10.88 -9.22
N THR A 71 4.49 10.37 -9.23
CA THR A 71 3.28 11.18 -9.42
C THR A 71 3.09 12.19 -8.28
N ALA A 72 3.24 11.76 -7.03
CA ALA A 72 3.17 12.64 -5.87
C ALA A 72 4.23 13.74 -5.92
N VAL A 73 5.50 13.36 -6.17
CA VAL A 73 6.61 14.31 -6.24
C VAL A 73 6.34 15.38 -7.30
N LYS A 74 5.92 14.96 -8.49
CA LYS A 74 5.59 15.89 -9.58
C LYS A 74 4.43 16.81 -9.18
N ALA A 75 3.36 16.28 -8.58
CA ALA A 75 2.22 17.07 -8.15
C ALA A 75 2.62 18.17 -7.15
N TYR A 76 3.44 17.84 -6.16
CA TYR A 76 3.97 18.83 -5.21
C TYR A 76 4.84 19.89 -5.89
N GLN A 77 5.71 19.50 -6.80
CA GLN A 77 6.59 20.42 -7.53
C GLN A 77 5.82 21.38 -8.44
N ASP A 78 4.74 20.89 -9.04
CA ASP A 78 3.86 21.69 -9.91
C ASP A 78 2.84 22.52 -9.12
N GLY A 79 2.73 22.33 -7.78
CA GLY A 79 1.68 22.95 -6.96
C GLY A 79 0.27 22.46 -7.31
N ALA A 80 0.15 21.22 -7.79
CA ALA A 80 -1.14 20.68 -8.23
C ALA A 80 -2.11 20.48 -7.05
N SER A 81 -3.32 21.04 -7.20
CA SER A 81 -4.45 20.83 -6.29
C SER A 81 -5.74 20.85 -7.09
N PRO A 82 -6.54 19.78 -7.05
CA PRO A 82 -6.32 18.54 -6.32
C PRO A 82 -5.13 17.70 -6.85
N PHE A 83 -4.65 16.76 -6.02
CA PHE A 83 -3.66 15.78 -6.47
C PHE A 83 -4.22 14.89 -7.57
N PRO A 84 -3.43 14.56 -8.60
CA PRO A 84 -3.87 13.67 -9.68
C PRO A 84 -4.03 12.22 -9.20
N ASP A 85 -4.90 11.46 -9.87
CA ASP A 85 -5.02 10.03 -9.66
C ASP A 85 -3.69 9.31 -9.87
N GLY A 86 -3.46 8.26 -9.08
CA GLY A 86 -2.17 7.58 -9.04
C GLY A 86 -1.15 8.22 -8.08
N THR A 87 -1.47 9.35 -7.45
CA THR A 87 -0.65 9.87 -6.34
C THR A 87 -0.67 8.88 -5.18
N VAL A 88 0.51 8.54 -4.67
CA VAL A 88 0.66 7.70 -3.49
C VAL A 88 1.61 8.35 -2.51
N LEU A 89 1.16 8.49 -1.26
CA LEU A 89 1.94 9.01 -0.14
C LEU A 89 2.10 7.91 0.91
N VAL A 90 3.30 7.76 1.44
CA VAL A 90 3.59 6.82 2.52
C VAL A 90 4.19 7.57 3.69
N LYS A 91 3.48 7.57 4.81
CA LYS A 91 3.97 8.11 6.07
C LYS A 91 4.62 7.01 6.90
N LEU A 92 5.85 7.24 7.32
CA LEU A 92 6.57 6.44 8.29
C LEU A 92 6.57 7.17 9.63
N ALA A 93 6.33 6.46 10.72
CA ALA A 93 6.34 7.02 12.06
C ALA A 93 7.19 6.18 13.02
N TRP A 94 7.87 6.88 13.93
CA TRP A 94 8.74 6.30 14.94
C TRP A 94 8.58 7.05 16.25
N LYS A 95 8.72 6.37 17.37
CA LYS A 95 8.88 7.05 18.66
C LYS A 95 10.12 7.95 18.64
N ARG A 96 10.05 9.10 19.32
CA ARG A 96 11.22 9.94 19.55
C ARG A 96 12.16 9.25 20.51
N LYS A 97 13.45 9.29 20.19
CA LYS A 97 14.53 8.86 21.09
C LYS A 97 15.43 10.03 21.38
N PRO A 98 15.53 10.49 22.64
CA PRO A 98 16.43 11.58 22.99
C PRO A 98 17.89 11.26 22.66
N VAL A 99 18.64 12.25 22.20
CA VAL A 99 20.09 12.13 21.98
C VAL A 99 20.80 12.46 23.29
N ALA A 100 21.57 11.50 23.82
CA ALA A 100 22.31 11.70 25.06
C ALA A 100 23.28 12.89 24.96
N GLY A 101 23.25 13.77 25.94
CA GLY A 101 24.11 14.96 25.97
C GLY A 101 23.67 16.13 25.06
N LEU A 102 22.56 16.01 24.32
CA LEU A 102 22.04 17.07 23.48
C LEU A 102 20.57 17.38 23.87
N ASN A 103 20.37 18.41 24.69
CA ASN A 103 19.04 18.81 25.13
C ASN A 103 18.16 19.25 23.93
N GLY A 104 16.97 18.70 23.84
CA GLY A 104 16.00 19.01 22.77
C GLY A 104 16.26 18.30 21.43
N ALA A 105 17.34 17.50 21.32
CA ALA A 105 17.60 16.71 20.13
C ALA A 105 17.01 15.31 20.22
N PHE A 106 16.39 14.87 19.13
CA PHE A 106 15.77 13.57 19.02
C PHE A 106 16.18 12.88 17.72
N VAL A 107 16.25 11.55 17.77
CA VAL A 107 16.39 10.68 16.61
C VAL A 107 15.23 9.68 16.58
N THR A 108 15.09 8.96 15.47
CA THR A 108 14.08 7.90 15.36
C THR A 108 14.40 6.75 16.31
N GLY A 109 13.42 6.38 17.12
CA GLY A 109 13.39 5.18 17.95
C GLY A 109 12.67 4.02 17.26
N PRO A 110 11.95 3.18 18.02
CA PRO A 110 11.16 2.09 17.44
C PRO A 110 10.12 2.60 16.45
N ALA A 111 9.96 1.89 15.33
CA ALA A 111 8.89 2.17 14.37
C ALA A 111 7.52 1.92 15.02
N THR A 112 6.54 2.77 14.69
CA THR A 112 5.17 2.64 15.20
C THR A 112 4.19 2.26 14.10
N THR A 113 4.14 3.02 13.01
CA THR A 113 3.20 2.75 11.92
C THR A 113 3.80 3.06 10.55
N VAL A 114 3.28 2.35 9.54
CA VAL A 114 3.31 2.77 8.14
C VAL A 114 1.89 3.13 7.76
N GLN A 115 1.68 4.32 7.19
CA GLN A 115 0.37 4.76 6.73
C GLN A 115 0.45 5.16 5.27
N VAL A 116 -0.55 4.76 4.50
CA VAL A 116 -0.57 4.94 3.04
C VAL A 116 -1.82 5.68 2.63
N MET A 117 -1.68 6.68 1.77
CA MET A 117 -2.78 7.33 1.06
C MET A 117 -2.61 7.09 -0.44
N VAL A 118 -3.71 6.72 -1.11
CA VAL A 118 -3.75 6.49 -2.56
C VAL A 118 -4.85 7.33 -3.16
N LYS A 119 -4.52 8.15 -4.15
CA LYS A 119 -5.50 8.93 -4.92
C LYS A 119 -6.07 8.11 -6.06
N ASP A 120 -7.37 7.93 -6.05
CA ASP A 120 -8.19 7.38 -7.12
C ASP A 120 -9.59 7.99 -6.99
N SER A 121 -9.88 8.98 -7.82
CA SER A 121 -11.08 9.81 -7.74
C SER A 121 -12.37 9.03 -7.97
N VAL A 122 -12.30 7.91 -8.68
CA VAL A 122 -13.44 7.03 -8.96
C VAL A 122 -13.65 6.04 -7.82
N LYS A 123 -12.59 5.30 -7.47
CA LYS A 123 -12.66 4.26 -6.45
C LYS A 123 -12.98 4.81 -5.06
N TYR A 124 -12.43 5.97 -4.73
CA TYR A 124 -12.55 6.60 -3.40
C TYR A 124 -13.39 7.87 -3.41
N ALA A 125 -14.38 7.97 -4.31
CA ALA A 125 -15.21 9.17 -4.46
C ALA A 125 -15.87 9.63 -3.14
N ALA A 126 -16.29 8.68 -2.28
CA ALA A 126 -16.90 8.97 -0.99
C ALA A 126 -15.95 9.59 0.05
N THR A 127 -14.65 9.55 -0.20
CA THR A 127 -13.59 10.03 0.71
C THR A 127 -12.68 11.06 0.03
N GLY A 128 -13.27 11.91 -0.81
CA GLY A 128 -12.55 12.95 -1.54
C GLY A 128 -11.54 12.42 -2.56
N GLY A 129 -11.72 11.18 -3.02
CA GLY A 129 -10.82 10.50 -3.94
C GLY A 129 -9.60 9.85 -3.28
N TRP A 130 -9.57 9.74 -1.93
CA TRP A 130 -8.45 9.15 -1.21
C TRP A 130 -8.80 7.85 -0.50
N GLY A 131 -8.03 6.80 -0.76
CA GLY A 131 -8.01 5.57 0.01
C GLY A 131 -6.93 5.60 1.07
N PHE A 132 -7.18 4.95 2.22
CA PHE A 132 -6.30 4.97 3.38
C PHE A 132 -5.90 3.57 3.82
N GLY A 133 -4.65 3.42 4.24
CA GLY A 133 -4.13 2.22 4.88
C GLY A 133 -3.25 2.58 6.08
N ARG A 134 -3.45 1.89 7.21
CA ARG A 134 -2.62 1.98 8.41
C ARG A 134 -2.14 0.60 8.80
N PHE A 135 -0.85 0.47 9.06
CA PHE A 135 -0.18 -0.79 9.29
C PHE A 135 0.74 -0.71 10.50
N VAL A 136 0.74 -1.77 11.30
CA VAL A 136 1.69 -2.02 12.39
C VAL A 136 2.41 -3.33 12.07
N ASP A 137 3.73 -3.34 12.12
CA ASP A 137 4.56 -4.52 11.77
C ASP A 137 4.17 -5.16 10.43
N GLY A 138 3.85 -4.33 9.43
CA GLY A 138 3.48 -4.76 8.08
C GLY A 138 2.06 -5.31 7.94
N LYS A 139 1.27 -5.39 9.02
CA LYS A 139 -0.11 -5.87 9.03
C LYS A 139 -1.09 -4.71 9.13
N PRO A 140 -2.22 -4.74 8.39
CA PRO A 140 -3.23 -3.71 8.51
C PRO A 140 -3.86 -3.74 9.92
N VAL A 141 -4.14 -2.56 10.46
CA VAL A 141 -4.94 -2.44 11.68
C VAL A 141 -6.42 -2.75 11.40
N ASP A 142 -7.25 -2.80 12.43
CA ASP A 142 -8.67 -3.12 12.29
C ASP A 142 -9.49 -2.04 11.53
N ALA A 143 -10.73 -2.38 11.20
CA ALA A 143 -11.63 -1.49 10.47
C ALA A 143 -11.96 -0.22 11.27
N ALA A 144 -12.16 -0.32 12.59
CA ALA A 144 -12.52 0.82 13.43
C ALA A 144 -11.44 1.91 13.40
N GLN A 145 -10.15 1.53 13.40
CA GLN A 145 -9.05 2.48 13.24
C GLN A 145 -9.01 3.10 11.83
N HIS A 146 -9.35 2.34 10.78
CA HIS A 146 -9.40 2.87 9.41
C HIS A 146 -10.56 3.86 9.20
N GLU A 147 -11.69 3.68 9.87
CA GLU A 147 -12.82 4.62 9.82
C GLU A 147 -12.43 6.02 10.29
N THR A 148 -11.50 6.15 11.21
CA THR A 148 -11.04 7.44 11.72
C THR A 148 -10.13 8.21 10.75
N CYS A 149 -9.53 7.53 9.75
CA CYS A 149 -8.55 8.15 8.86
C CYS A 149 -9.16 9.30 8.08
N PHE A 150 -10.22 9.04 7.31
CA PHE A 150 -10.85 10.06 6.48
C PHE A 150 -11.46 11.20 7.31
N ALA A 151 -12.16 10.88 8.40
CA ALA A 151 -12.78 11.90 9.25
C ALA A 151 -11.75 12.92 9.79
N CYS A 152 -10.55 12.47 10.19
CA CYS A 152 -9.48 13.34 10.63
C CYS A 152 -8.93 14.20 9.47
N HIS A 153 -8.69 13.60 8.30
CA HIS A 153 -8.21 14.32 7.12
C HIS A 153 -9.24 15.33 6.61
N GLU A 154 -10.52 14.99 6.63
CA GLU A 154 -11.60 15.91 6.26
C GLU A 154 -11.69 17.10 7.22
N ALA A 155 -11.62 16.85 8.52
CA ALA A 155 -11.74 17.90 9.53
C ALA A 155 -10.60 18.92 9.51
N HIS A 156 -9.38 18.50 9.09
CA HIS A 156 -8.18 19.32 9.27
C HIS A 156 -7.40 19.64 8.00
N ALA A 157 -7.69 18.98 6.86
CA ALA A 157 -6.92 19.16 5.64
C ALA A 157 -7.77 19.18 4.36
N LYS A 158 -9.09 19.35 4.47
CA LYS A 158 -10.03 19.35 3.34
C LYS A 158 -9.65 20.36 2.25
N ASP A 159 -9.27 21.57 2.65
CA ASP A 159 -8.91 22.66 1.74
C ASP A 159 -7.56 22.44 1.04
N GLN A 160 -6.80 21.43 1.46
CA GLN A 160 -5.52 21.01 0.89
C GLN A 160 -5.64 19.63 0.24
N ASP A 161 -6.79 19.34 -0.37
CA ASP A 161 -7.12 18.03 -0.92
C ASP A 161 -6.85 16.88 0.07
N PHE A 162 -7.23 17.09 1.34
CA PHE A 162 -7.09 16.12 2.45
C PHE A 162 -5.65 15.74 2.82
N VAL A 163 -4.64 16.52 2.43
CA VAL A 163 -3.22 16.25 2.69
C VAL A 163 -2.63 17.30 3.62
N PHE A 164 -2.02 16.87 4.74
CA PHE A 164 -1.46 17.76 5.74
C PHE A 164 -0.09 18.37 5.38
N THR A 165 0.64 17.73 4.48
CA THR A 165 2.06 18.03 4.26
C THR A 165 2.28 18.96 3.08
N HIS A 166 3.31 19.81 3.22
CA HIS A 166 3.87 20.61 2.13
C HIS A 166 5.18 19.96 1.67
N TYR A 167 5.61 20.28 0.45
CA TYR A 167 6.88 19.79 -0.07
C TYR A 167 8.06 20.46 0.65
N ALA A 168 8.91 19.66 1.28
CA ALA A 168 10.15 20.14 1.85
C ALA A 168 11.18 20.31 0.72
N HIS A 169 11.60 21.57 0.46
CA HIS A 169 12.58 21.93 -0.56
C HIS A 169 14.00 21.68 -0.07
#